data_cf1968651046293fd649cccb0392c67c
#
_entry.id   cf1968651046293fd649cccb0392c67c
#
_cell.length_a   1.000
_cell.length_b   1.000
_cell.length_c   1.000
_cell.angle_alpha   90.00
_cell.angle_beta   90.00
_cell.angle_gamma   90.00
#
_symmetry.space_group_name_H-M   'P 1'
#
loop_
_entity.id
_entity.type
_entity.pdbx_description
1 polymer ?
#
loop_
_entity_poly.entity_id
_entity_poly.type
_entity_poly.pdbx_seq_one_letter_code
_entity_poly.pdbx_strand_id
1 'polypeptide(L)'
;MLNNLKLDKVLFLDIETVPQESSYEDLSERMSSLWDKKAKQIVRKDEETQSAEGIYNRAGIYSEFGKIVCISVGMIHGEDNNLEFRLKSFYGDDEKKLLEEFATLLNTYYSKVGDILCGHISKE
;
A
#
# COMPACT_ATOMS: atom_id res chain seq x y z
N MET A 1 -23.50 5.95 13.46
CA MET A 1 -22.13 5.43 13.51
C MET A 1 -21.13 6.51 13.10
N LEU A 2 -21.28 7.16 11.96
CA LEU A 2 -20.36 8.22 11.51
C LEU A 2 -20.48 9.54 12.27
N ASN A 3 -21.61 9.81 12.90
CA ASN A 3 -21.88 11.07 13.61
C ASN A 3 -21.00 11.28 14.87
N ASN A 4 -20.36 10.22 15.37
CA ASN A 4 -19.46 10.28 16.52
C ASN A 4 -17.97 10.28 16.14
N LEU A 5 -17.68 10.29 14.84
CA LEU A 5 -16.32 10.27 14.33
C LEU A 5 -15.71 11.68 14.41
N LYS A 6 -14.62 11.82 15.12
CA LYS A 6 -13.82 13.04 15.12
C LYS A 6 -12.88 13.03 13.91
N LEU A 7 -13.19 13.84 12.91
CA LEU A 7 -12.45 13.87 11.65
C LEU A 7 -10.97 14.26 11.80
N ASP A 8 -10.67 15.09 12.80
CA ASP A 8 -9.30 15.49 13.14
C ASP A 8 -8.42 14.32 13.64
N LYS A 9 -9.05 13.20 14.03
CA LYS A 9 -8.37 11.97 14.47
C LYS A 9 -8.23 10.91 13.38
N VAL A 10 -8.71 11.20 12.18
CA VAL A 10 -8.64 10.25 11.05
C VAL A 10 -7.50 10.64 10.13
N LEU A 11 -6.57 9.71 9.93
CA LEU A 11 -5.57 9.78 8.86
C LEU A 11 -6.06 8.92 7.70
N PHE A 12 -6.38 9.57 6.60
CA PHE A 12 -6.69 8.90 5.34
C PHE A 12 -5.38 8.53 4.65
N LEU A 13 -5.30 7.33 4.10
CA LEU A 13 -4.10 6.88 3.41
C LEU A 13 -4.43 6.08 2.16
N ASP A 14 -3.55 6.21 1.19
CA ASP A 14 -3.52 5.41 -0.03
C ASP A 14 -2.09 4.98 -0.33
N ILE A 15 -1.91 3.75 -0.82
CA ILE A 15 -0.60 3.13 -1.01
C ILE A 15 -0.49 2.67 -2.45
N GLU A 16 0.61 3.04 -3.11
CA GLU A 16 0.97 2.56 -4.43
C GLU A 16 2.14 1.58 -4.34
N THR A 17 2.02 0.49 -5.05
CA THR A 17 3.01 -0.58 -5.07
C THR A 17 3.41 -0.96 -6.49
N VAL A 18 4.61 -1.50 -6.61
CA VAL A 18 5.13 -2.10 -7.85
C VAL A 18 5.72 -3.47 -7.52
N PRO A 19 5.98 -4.35 -8.52
CA PRO A 19 6.78 -5.54 -8.29
C PRO A 19 8.16 -5.19 -7.71
N GLN A 20 8.72 -6.06 -6.86
CA GLN A 20 10.03 -5.83 -6.24
C GLN A 20 11.15 -5.66 -7.25
N GLU A 21 11.14 -6.46 -8.31
CA GLU A 21 12.07 -6.39 -9.43
C GLU A 21 11.33 -5.92 -10.69
N SER A 22 12.06 -5.32 -11.61
CA SER A 22 11.50 -4.78 -12.85
C SER A 22 10.96 -5.86 -13.77
N SER A 23 11.54 -7.05 -13.73
CA SER A 23 11.10 -8.20 -14.51
C SER A 23 11.21 -9.51 -13.72
N TYR A 24 10.52 -10.53 -14.20
CA TYR A 24 10.57 -11.88 -13.61
C TYR A 24 12.00 -12.45 -13.62
N GLU A 25 12.77 -12.17 -14.67
CA GLU A 25 14.14 -12.67 -14.83
C GLU A 25 15.12 -12.07 -13.82
N ASP A 26 14.82 -10.89 -13.29
CA ASP A 26 15.63 -10.22 -12.26
C ASP A 26 15.41 -10.80 -10.86
N LEU A 27 14.40 -11.65 -10.69
CA LEU A 27 14.15 -12.32 -9.42
C LEU A 27 15.28 -13.29 -9.05
N SER A 28 15.61 -13.35 -7.77
CA SER A 28 16.46 -14.42 -7.25
C SER A 28 15.80 -15.78 -7.49
N GLU A 29 16.61 -16.84 -7.59
CA GLU A 29 16.11 -18.22 -7.75
C GLU A 29 15.04 -18.59 -6.72
N ARG A 30 15.22 -18.15 -5.47
CA ARG A 30 14.26 -18.38 -4.42
C ARG A 30 12.93 -17.64 -4.69
N MET A 31 13.00 -16.37 -5.07
CA MET A 31 11.82 -15.55 -5.31
C MET A 31 11.06 -15.95 -6.55
N SER A 32 11.76 -16.34 -7.63
CA SER A 32 11.12 -16.87 -8.84
C SER A 32 10.37 -18.18 -8.55
N SER A 33 10.98 -19.09 -7.78
CA SER A 33 10.31 -20.33 -7.35
C SER A 33 9.05 -20.07 -6.51
N LEU A 34 9.08 -19.08 -5.62
CA LEU A 34 7.91 -18.69 -4.83
C LEU A 34 6.84 -18.06 -5.70
N TRP A 35 7.23 -17.19 -6.64
CA TRP A 35 6.30 -16.59 -7.59
C TRP A 35 5.65 -17.64 -8.51
N ASP A 36 6.38 -18.64 -8.98
CA ASP A 36 5.83 -19.73 -9.78
C ASP A 36 4.73 -20.48 -9.05
N LYS A 37 4.91 -20.73 -7.75
CA LYS A 37 3.86 -21.33 -6.90
C LYS A 37 2.65 -20.43 -6.76
N LYS A 38 2.87 -19.14 -6.55
CA LYS A 38 1.79 -18.14 -6.44
C LYS A 38 1.02 -18.01 -7.75
N ALA A 39 1.73 -17.90 -8.87
CA ALA A 39 1.16 -17.80 -10.21
C ALA A 39 0.22 -18.97 -10.53
N LYS A 40 0.60 -20.20 -10.18
CA LYS A 40 -0.26 -21.38 -10.34
C LYS A 40 -1.58 -21.27 -9.56
N GLN A 41 -1.56 -20.60 -8.42
CA GLN A 41 -2.80 -20.38 -7.64
C GLN A 41 -3.68 -19.28 -8.26
N ILE A 42 -3.07 -18.28 -8.87
CA ILE A 42 -3.77 -17.17 -9.53
C ILE A 42 -4.45 -17.68 -10.81
N VAL A 43 -3.67 -18.38 -11.66
CA VAL A 43 -4.14 -18.88 -12.97
C VAL A 43 -5.24 -19.94 -12.85
N ARG A 44 -5.25 -20.75 -11.81
CA ARG A 44 -6.29 -21.77 -11.58
C ARG A 44 -7.72 -21.24 -11.52
N LYS A 45 -7.88 -19.93 -11.35
CA LYS A 45 -9.20 -19.32 -11.23
C LYS A 45 -9.74 -18.75 -12.53
N ASP A 46 -8.89 -18.39 -13.48
CA ASP A 46 -9.35 -17.60 -14.61
C ASP A 46 -8.90 -18.03 -16.01
N GLU A 47 -7.71 -18.61 -16.25
CA GLU A 47 -7.30 -19.07 -17.60
C GLU A 47 -6.03 -19.96 -17.58
N GLU A 48 -6.08 -21.09 -18.26
CA GLU A 48 -5.00 -22.08 -18.35
C GLU A 48 -3.79 -21.66 -19.23
N THR A 49 -3.79 -20.46 -19.80
CA THR A 49 -2.83 -20.05 -20.84
C THR A 49 -1.75 -19.08 -20.40
N GLN A 50 -1.76 -18.61 -19.16
CA GLN A 50 -0.80 -17.61 -18.70
C GLN A 50 0.37 -18.24 -17.92
N SER A 51 1.60 -17.88 -18.34
CA SER A 51 2.81 -18.27 -17.63
C SER A 51 3.06 -17.40 -16.40
N ALA A 52 3.86 -17.89 -15.44
CA ALA A 52 4.28 -17.14 -14.27
C ALA A 52 4.97 -15.82 -14.64
N GLU A 53 5.84 -15.85 -15.65
CA GLU A 53 6.48 -14.66 -16.23
C GLU A 53 5.44 -13.68 -16.82
N GLY A 54 4.48 -14.20 -17.59
CA GLY A 54 3.46 -13.38 -18.27
C GLY A 54 2.55 -12.61 -17.33
N ILE A 55 2.37 -13.08 -16.07
CA ILE A 55 1.55 -12.40 -15.06
C ILE A 55 2.37 -11.70 -13.99
N TYR A 56 3.69 -11.63 -14.13
CA TYR A 56 4.55 -11.02 -13.12
C TYR A 56 4.28 -9.52 -12.90
N ASN A 57 3.74 -8.82 -13.87
CA ASN A 57 3.29 -7.44 -13.73
C ASN A 57 2.23 -7.26 -12.61
N ARG A 58 1.54 -8.32 -12.21
CA ARG A 58 0.57 -8.34 -11.09
C ARG A 58 1.23 -8.53 -9.73
N ALA A 59 2.54 -8.80 -9.67
CA ALA A 59 3.24 -9.10 -8.43
C ALA A 59 3.18 -7.97 -7.40
N GLY A 60 3.06 -6.72 -7.85
CA GLY A 60 2.98 -5.55 -6.99
C GLY A 60 1.78 -5.53 -6.03
N ILE A 61 0.69 -6.25 -6.34
CA ILE A 61 -0.50 -6.32 -5.47
C ILE A 61 -0.36 -7.33 -4.33
N TYR A 62 0.65 -8.19 -4.37
CA TYR A 62 0.91 -9.19 -3.34
C TYR A 62 2.04 -8.73 -2.43
N SER A 63 1.79 -8.68 -1.13
CA SER A 63 2.72 -8.13 -0.15
C SER A 63 4.10 -8.81 -0.15
N GLU A 64 4.14 -10.11 -0.49
CA GLU A 64 5.38 -10.91 -0.56
C GLU A 64 6.24 -10.55 -1.78
N PHE A 65 5.65 -9.99 -2.82
CA PHE A 65 6.29 -9.72 -4.12
C PHE A 65 6.24 -8.24 -4.51
N GLY A 66 5.48 -7.44 -3.77
CA GLY A 66 5.35 -6.01 -4.00
C GLY A 66 6.37 -5.19 -3.22
N LYS A 67 6.56 -3.98 -3.68
CA LYS A 67 7.36 -2.94 -3.04
C LYS A 67 6.53 -1.67 -3.00
N ILE A 68 6.44 -1.03 -1.85
CA ILE A 68 5.75 0.24 -1.70
C ILE A 68 6.63 1.36 -2.29
N VAL A 69 6.07 2.16 -3.19
CA VAL A 69 6.76 3.28 -3.83
C VAL A 69 6.14 4.64 -3.49
N CYS A 70 4.90 4.64 -3.01
CA CYS A 70 4.24 5.87 -2.56
C CYS A 70 3.25 5.56 -1.44
N ILE A 71 3.24 6.40 -0.42
CA ILE A 71 2.18 6.49 0.58
C ILE A 71 1.68 7.91 0.59
N SER A 72 0.44 8.12 0.20
CA SER A 72 -0.24 9.41 0.28
C SER A 72 -1.13 9.44 1.51
N VAL A 73 -1.03 10.50 2.29
CA VAL A 73 -1.83 10.70 3.49
C VAL A 73 -2.60 12.00 3.41
N GLY A 74 -3.81 11.97 3.96
CA GLY A 74 -4.67 13.13 4.07
C GLY A 74 -5.22 13.29 5.48
N MET A 75 -5.33 14.52 5.93
CA MET A 75 -5.94 14.86 7.22
C MET A 75 -6.92 16.01 7.07
N ILE A 76 -7.98 15.98 7.87
CA ILE A 76 -8.93 17.08 8.00
C ILE A 76 -8.61 17.82 9.29
N HIS A 77 -8.43 19.12 9.18
CA HIS A 77 -8.11 20.01 10.29
C HIS A 77 -9.04 21.23 10.30
N GLY A 78 -9.33 21.76 11.48
CA GLY A 78 -10.18 22.93 11.63
C GLY A 78 -11.48 22.66 12.40
N GLU A 79 -12.28 23.69 12.57
CA GLU A 79 -13.53 23.64 13.32
C GLU A 79 -14.72 24.07 12.45
N ASP A 80 -15.83 23.36 12.60
CA ASP A 80 -17.16 23.62 12.02
C ASP A 80 -17.12 24.05 10.53
N ASN A 81 -17.23 25.35 10.25
CA ASN A 81 -17.33 25.90 8.90
C ASN A 81 -15.98 26.25 8.26
N ASN A 82 -14.88 25.97 8.94
CA ASN A 82 -13.52 26.27 8.46
C ASN A 82 -12.62 25.05 8.48
N LEU A 83 -13.05 24.02 7.75
CA LEU A 83 -12.29 22.78 7.58
C LEU A 83 -11.24 22.93 6.49
N GLU A 84 -10.02 22.52 6.80
CA GLU A 84 -8.91 22.39 5.86
C GLU A 84 -8.59 20.92 5.63
N PHE A 85 -8.29 20.56 4.39
CA PHE A 85 -7.78 19.26 4.02
C PHE A 85 -6.31 19.37 3.62
N ARG A 86 -5.44 18.63 4.30
CA ARG A 86 -3.99 18.62 4.03
C ARG A 86 -3.58 17.27 3.47
N LEU A 87 -2.80 17.31 2.40
CA LEU A 87 -2.24 16.14 1.73
C LEU A 87 -0.72 16.16 1.81
N LYS A 88 -0.15 14.98 2.03
CA LYS A 88 1.30 14.75 1.94
C LYS A 88 1.55 13.38 1.32
N SER A 89 2.58 13.28 0.47
CA SER A 89 3.02 12.01 -0.09
C SER A 89 4.47 11.73 0.29
N PHE A 90 4.71 10.47 0.68
CA PHE A 90 6.04 9.89 0.84
C PHE A 90 6.26 8.99 -0.38
N TYR A 91 7.30 9.22 -1.16
CA TYR A 91 7.53 8.49 -2.40
C TYR A 91 9.02 8.34 -2.69
N GLY A 92 9.37 7.35 -3.48
CA GLY A 92 10.72 7.09 -3.93
C GLY A 92 11.03 5.61 -4.09
N ASP A 93 12.24 5.33 -4.53
CA ASP A 93 12.72 3.97 -4.77
C ASP A 93 13.25 3.28 -3.49
N ASP A 94 13.58 4.04 -2.46
CA ASP A 94 14.03 3.52 -1.17
C ASP A 94 12.82 3.29 -0.26
N GLU A 95 12.27 2.08 -0.31
CA GLU A 95 11.11 1.68 0.49
C GLU A 95 11.38 1.83 2.00
N LYS A 96 12.57 1.48 2.47
CA LYS A 96 12.94 1.60 3.88
C LYS A 96 12.82 3.04 4.36
N LYS A 97 13.40 3.97 3.63
CA LYS A 97 13.35 5.40 3.95
C LYS A 97 11.90 5.92 3.96
N LEU A 98 11.12 5.53 2.97
CA LEU A 98 9.72 5.90 2.82
C LEU A 98 8.89 5.39 4.02
N LEU A 99 9.08 4.14 4.43
CA LEU A 99 8.41 3.55 5.58
C LEU A 99 8.84 4.19 6.91
N GLU A 100 10.12 4.53 7.06
CA GLU A 100 10.63 5.23 8.26
C GLU A 100 10.02 6.64 8.37
N GLU A 101 9.92 7.38 7.29
CA GLU A 101 9.29 8.70 7.25
C GLU A 101 7.79 8.61 7.60
N PHE A 102 7.09 7.62 7.06
CA PHE A 102 5.68 7.38 7.37
C PHE A 102 5.49 6.97 8.84
N ALA A 103 6.31 6.08 9.36
CA ALA A 103 6.29 5.67 10.76
C ALA A 103 6.52 6.85 11.71
N THR A 104 7.43 7.77 11.36
CA THR A 104 7.67 9.00 12.11
C THR A 104 6.42 9.86 12.16
N LEU A 105 5.71 10.02 11.05
CA LEU A 105 4.43 10.74 11.03
C LEU A 105 3.40 10.10 11.95
N LEU A 106 3.24 8.79 11.89
CA LEU A 106 2.31 8.06 12.75
C LEU A 106 2.64 8.24 14.23
N ASN A 107 3.89 8.05 14.61
CA ASN A 107 4.34 8.16 15.99
C ASN A 107 4.21 9.59 16.54
N THR A 108 4.37 10.60 15.70
CA THR A 108 4.32 11.99 16.11
C THR A 108 2.89 12.49 16.27
N TYR A 109 2.00 12.14 15.35
CA TYR A 109 0.67 12.76 15.26
C TYR A 109 -0.51 11.82 15.48
N TYR A 110 -0.34 10.52 15.30
CA TYR A 110 -1.41 9.51 15.31
C TYR A 110 -1.11 8.31 16.21
N SER A 111 -0.52 8.56 17.38
CA SER A 111 -0.15 7.51 18.34
C SER A 111 -1.05 7.44 19.58
N LYS A 112 -2.13 8.21 19.60
CA LYS A 112 -3.03 8.31 20.76
C LYS A 112 -4.21 7.35 20.64
N VAL A 113 -4.76 6.98 21.78
CA VAL A 113 -6.02 6.22 21.82
C VAL A 113 -7.12 7.02 21.13
N GLY A 114 -7.82 6.39 20.20
CA GLY A 114 -8.87 6.99 19.40
C GLY A 114 -8.43 7.57 18.05
N ASP A 115 -7.13 7.55 17.75
CA ASP A 115 -6.64 7.84 16.40
C ASP A 115 -6.97 6.69 15.46
N ILE A 116 -7.34 7.01 14.23
CA ILE A 116 -7.90 6.06 13.25
C ILE A 116 -7.12 6.18 11.94
N LEU A 117 -6.77 5.02 11.37
CA LEU A 117 -6.30 4.93 9.98
C LEU A 117 -7.46 4.54 9.07
N CYS A 118 -7.65 5.27 7.99
CA CYS A 118 -8.66 5.00 6.97
C CYS A 118 -8.00 4.82 5.61
N GLY A 119 -8.05 3.61 5.09
CA GLY A 119 -7.53 3.27 3.77
C GLY A 119 -8.60 2.66 2.88
N HIS A 120 -8.41 2.74 1.57
CA HIS A 120 -9.24 2.02 0.60
C HIS A 120 -8.66 0.63 0.38
N ILE A 121 -9.47 -0.39 0.60
CA ILE A 121 -9.12 -1.79 0.29
C ILE A 121 -10.03 -2.24 -0.85
N SER A 122 -9.46 -2.38 -2.02
CA SER A 122 -10.15 -3.10 -3.09
C SER A 122 -10.10 -4.59 -2.77
N LYS A 123 -11.25 -5.20 -2.61
CA LYS A 123 -11.35 -6.65 -2.63
C LYS A 123 -11.32 -7.08 -4.09
N GLU A 124 -10.24 -7.65 -4.53
CA GLU A 124 -10.22 -8.47 -5.74
C GLU A 124 -10.58 -9.91 -5.40
#